data_05f70e3e999914f31d4f54472951d820
#
_entry.id   05f70e3e999914f31d4f54472951d820
#
_cell.length_a   1.000
_cell.length_b   1.000
_cell.length_c   1.000
_cell.angle_alpha   90.00
_cell.angle_beta   90.00
_cell.angle_gamma   90.00
#
_symmetry.space_group_name_H-M   'P 1'
#
loop_
_entity.id
_entity.type
_entity.pdbx_description
1 polymer ?
#
loop_
_entity_poly.entity_id
_entity_poly.type
_entity_poly.pdbx_seq_one_letter_code
_entity_poly.pdbx_strand_id
1 'polypeptide(L)'
;PGQFLTLMFKQLTDQGLHFQQASVIGLSRHKSGIEATLSGGNRVSAKQVIIAAGAYSRDLARMAGDRIPLQAERGYHLEFDLDQPLLSRPVSASSRGFYMTPMQGRLRVAGTVELGGLNPKASRHRLYKLQQGTNYYFPHLKQANRSWLGFRPSIPDSRPVISASKYGNDIVYAFGHGHIGMTLAPITAELVYALLTSTTPPIDLNDYSAGRF
;
A
#
# COMPACT_ATOMS: atom_id res chain seq x y z
N PRO A 1 8.63 6.26 -8.54
CA PRO A 1 7.67 5.13 -8.45
C PRO A 1 6.53 5.23 -9.47
N GLY A 2 5.91 6.43 -9.66
CA GLY A 2 4.77 6.58 -10.57
C GLY A 2 5.07 6.15 -12.00
N GLN A 3 6.15 6.63 -12.60
CA GLN A 3 6.56 6.26 -13.95
C GLN A 3 6.79 4.75 -14.10
N PHE A 4 7.43 4.12 -13.10
CA PHE A 4 7.64 2.68 -13.07
C PHE A 4 6.31 1.91 -13.10
N LEU A 5 5.37 2.29 -12.24
CA LEU A 5 4.04 1.68 -12.21
C LEU A 5 3.27 1.86 -13.52
N THR A 6 3.37 3.04 -14.14
CA THR A 6 2.74 3.30 -15.45
C THR A 6 3.30 2.38 -16.54
N LEU A 7 4.62 2.20 -16.57
CA LEU A 7 5.28 1.31 -17.53
C LEU A 7 4.90 -0.16 -17.31
N MET A 8 4.93 -0.62 -16.05
CA MET A 8 4.49 -1.98 -15.69
C MET A 8 3.03 -2.21 -16.10
N PHE A 9 2.15 -1.28 -15.77
CA PHE A 9 0.73 -1.40 -16.10
C PHE A 9 0.52 -1.53 -17.61
N LYS A 10 1.20 -0.70 -18.41
CA LYS A 10 1.15 -0.78 -19.87
C LYS A 10 1.61 -2.16 -20.36
N GLN A 11 2.78 -2.63 -19.91
CA GLN A 11 3.33 -3.92 -20.31
C GLN A 11 2.39 -5.09 -19.96
N LEU A 12 1.81 -5.07 -18.76
CA LEU A 12 0.88 -6.11 -18.32
C LEU A 12 -0.42 -6.08 -19.13
N THR A 13 -0.92 -4.90 -19.47
CA THR A 13 -2.12 -4.76 -20.32
C THR A 13 -1.84 -5.30 -21.73
N ASP A 14 -0.65 -5.02 -22.31
CA ASP A 14 -0.22 -5.56 -23.60
C ASP A 14 -0.09 -7.10 -23.57
N GLN A 15 0.12 -7.68 -22.37
CA GLN A 15 0.16 -9.14 -22.14
C GLN A 15 -1.20 -9.76 -21.78
N GLY A 16 -2.29 -9.00 -21.83
CA GLY A 16 -3.64 -9.50 -21.60
C GLY A 16 -4.21 -9.25 -20.20
N LEU A 17 -3.58 -8.38 -19.38
CA LEU A 17 -4.20 -7.91 -18.14
C LEU A 17 -5.46 -7.10 -18.47
N HIS A 18 -6.60 -7.51 -17.91
CA HIS A 18 -7.84 -6.73 -17.93
C HIS A 18 -7.94 -5.89 -16.66
N PHE A 19 -7.94 -4.58 -16.80
CA PHE A 19 -8.11 -3.65 -15.68
C PHE A 19 -9.55 -3.13 -15.63
N GLN A 20 -10.14 -3.22 -14.44
CA GLN A 20 -11.45 -2.64 -14.16
C GLN A 20 -11.36 -1.69 -12.95
N GLN A 21 -11.69 -0.43 -13.14
CA GLN A 21 -11.72 0.55 -12.05
C GLN A 21 -13.05 0.40 -11.29
N ALA A 22 -13.01 -0.31 -10.16
CA ALA A 22 -14.15 -0.53 -9.29
C ALA A 22 -13.69 -0.83 -7.87
N SER A 23 -14.58 -0.68 -6.90
CA SER A 23 -14.36 -1.15 -5.53
C SER A 23 -15.06 -2.49 -5.33
N VAL A 24 -14.36 -3.45 -4.73
CA VAL A 24 -14.98 -4.71 -4.29
C VAL A 24 -15.68 -4.46 -2.97
N ILE A 25 -16.99 -4.71 -2.93
CA ILE A 25 -17.85 -4.51 -1.76
C ILE A 25 -18.39 -5.82 -1.18
N GLY A 26 -18.16 -6.94 -1.84
CA GLY A 26 -18.54 -8.28 -1.38
C GLY A 26 -17.64 -9.34 -1.96
N LEU A 27 -17.39 -10.40 -1.19
CA LEU A 27 -16.75 -11.63 -1.63
C LEU A 27 -17.58 -12.83 -1.13
N SER A 28 -17.88 -13.77 -2.00
CA SER A 28 -18.58 -14.99 -1.67
C SER A 28 -17.94 -16.19 -2.35
N ARG A 29 -17.85 -17.31 -1.61
CA ARG A 29 -17.39 -18.59 -2.13
C ARG A 29 -18.55 -19.41 -2.68
N HIS A 30 -18.33 -20.00 -3.84
CA HIS A 30 -19.24 -20.90 -4.51
C HIS A 30 -18.50 -22.21 -4.88
N LYS A 31 -19.23 -23.25 -5.27
CA LYS A 31 -18.61 -24.51 -5.73
C LYS A 31 -17.68 -24.32 -6.95
N SER A 32 -17.92 -23.30 -7.75
CA SER A 32 -17.17 -23.00 -8.99
C SER A 32 -16.05 -21.98 -8.82
N GLY A 33 -15.84 -21.43 -7.62
CA GLY A 33 -14.82 -20.39 -7.34
C GLY A 33 -15.33 -19.26 -6.47
N ILE A 34 -14.74 -18.10 -6.63
CA ILE A 34 -15.05 -16.87 -5.85
C ILE A 34 -15.83 -15.89 -6.73
N GLU A 35 -16.88 -15.33 -6.19
CA GLU A 35 -17.59 -14.20 -6.79
C GLU A 35 -17.29 -12.92 -6.01
N ALA A 36 -16.80 -11.90 -6.72
CA ALA A 36 -16.59 -10.55 -6.21
C ALA A 36 -17.73 -9.65 -6.67
N THR A 37 -18.42 -9.00 -5.73
CA THR A 37 -19.41 -7.97 -6.01
C THR A 37 -18.72 -6.61 -6.03
N LEU A 38 -18.92 -5.85 -7.11
CA LEU A 38 -18.33 -4.54 -7.33
C LEU A 38 -19.29 -3.42 -6.92
N SER A 39 -18.74 -2.25 -6.62
CA SER A 39 -19.52 -1.03 -6.49
C SER A 39 -20.26 -0.77 -7.83
N GLY A 40 -21.58 -0.59 -7.75
CA GLY A 40 -22.43 -0.53 -8.96
C GLY A 40 -23.19 -1.82 -9.28
N GLY A 41 -22.98 -2.89 -8.47
CA GLY A 41 -23.79 -4.12 -8.53
C GLY A 41 -23.29 -5.20 -9.50
N ASN A 42 -22.30 -4.88 -10.32
CA ASN A 42 -21.67 -5.88 -11.21
C ASN A 42 -20.95 -6.96 -10.40
N ARG A 43 -20.87 -8.16 -10.95
CA ARG A 43 -20.19 -9.31 -10.35
C ARG A 43 -19.10 -9.85 -11.26
N VAL A 44 -18.00 -10.27 -10.68
CA VAL A 44 -16.88 -10.91 -11.36
C VAL A 44 -16.59 -12.24 -10.68
N SER A 45 -16.54 -13.32 -11.45
CA SER A 45 -16.22 -14.66 -10.95
C SER A 45 -14.81 -15.06 -11.37
N ALA A 46 -14.09 -15.69 -10.45
CA ALA A 46 -12.75 -16.20 -10.67
C ALA A 46 -12.54 -17.52 -9.92
N LYS A 47 -11.66 -18.37 -10.43
CA LYS A 47 -11.25 -19.59 -9.70
C LYS A 47 -10.44 -19.29 -8.47
N GLN A 48 -9.60 -18.26 -8.53
CA GLN A 48 -8.73 -17.82 -7.46
C GLN A 48 -8.73 -16.28 -7.39
N VAL A 49 -8.57 -15.73 -6.19
CA VAL A 49 -8.54 -14.28 -5.93
C VAL A 49 -7.31 -13.93 -5.10
N ILE A 50 -6.59 -12.89 -5.51
CA ILE A 50 -5.51 -12.29 -4.72
C ILE A 50 -6.04 -11.03 -4.07
N ILE A 51 -5.99 -10.95 -2.74
CA ILE A 51 -6.30 -9.74 -2.00
C ILE A 51 -5.01 -8.96 -1.76
N ALA A 52 -4.80 -7.90 -2.56
CA ALA A 52 -3.65 -7.01 -2.53
C ALA A 52 -4.06 -5.53 -2.42
N ALA A 53 -5.15 -5.25 -1.69
CA ALA A 53 -5.78 -3.93 -1.60
C ALA A 53 -5.16 -2.99 -0.53
N GLY A 54 -3.91 -3.25 -0.12
CA GLY A 54 -3.18 -2.44 0.86
C GLY A 54 -3.96 -2.28 2.16
N ALA A 55 -4.16 -1.06 2.63
CA ALA A 55 -4.87 -0.77 3.87
C ALA A 55 -6.37 -1.13 3.85
N TYR A 56 -6.94 -1.35 2.66
CA TYR A 56 -8.34 -1.79 2.49
C TYR A 56 -8.51 -3.31 2.53
N SER A 57 -7.43 -4.08 2.59
CA SER A 57 -7.46 -5.55 2.59
C SER A 57 -8.13 -6.16 3.80
N ARG A 58 -8.19 -5.45 4.94
CA ARG A 58 -8.78 -5.96 6.19
C ARG A 58 -10.24 -6.39 6.02
N ASP A 59 -11.04 -5.56 5.38
CA ASP A 59 -12.48 -5.85 5.23
C ASP A 59 -12.69 -6.96 4.21
N LEU A 60 -11.87 -7.04 3.17
CA LEU A 60 -11.90 -8.13 2.21
C LEU A 60 -11.47 -9.47 2.84
N ALA A 61 -10.43 -9.46 3.68
CA ALA A 61 -10.03 -10.65 4.45
C ALA A 61 -11.13 -11.12 5.39
N ARG A 62 -11.86 -10.19 6.03
CA ARG A 62 -13.01 -10.50 6.88
C ARG A 62 -14.18 -11.12 6.09
N MET A 63 -14.45 -10.65 4.87
CA MET A 63 -15.41 -11.26 3.96
C MET A 63 -14.99 -12.67 3.55
N ALA A 64 -13.68 -12.91 3.42
CA ALA A 64 -13.10 -14.23 3.18
C ALA A 64 -13.12 -15.18 4.40
N GLY A 65 -13.49 -14.64 5.59
CA GLY A 65 -13.58 -15.37 6.86
C GLY A 65 -12.41 -15.12 7.82
N ASP A 66 -11.32 -14.50 7.37
CA ASP A 66 -10.12 -14.28 8.18
C ASP A 66 -10.14 -12.94 8.92
N ARG A 67 -9.73 -12.97 10.20
CA ARG A 67 -9.60 -11.77 11.03
C ARG A 67 -8.13 -11.41 11.18
N ILE A 68 -7.69 -10.40 10.44
CA ILE A 68 -6.31 -9.95 10.42
C ILE A 68 -6.24 -8.55 11.06
N PRO A 69 -5.32 -8.30 12.02
CA PRO A 69 -5.22 -7.03 12.76
C PRO A 69 -4.51 -5.96 11.93
N LEU A 70 -4.93 -5.76 10.68
CA LEU A 70 -4.42 -4.72 9.80
C LEU A 70 -4.91 -3.35 10.25
N GLN A 71 -3.98 -2.42 10.43
CA GLN A 71 -4.26 -1.02 10.76
C GLN A 71 -3.73 -0.10 9.66
N ALA A 72 -4.42 1.02 9.47
CA ALA A 72 -3.96 2.06 8.56
C ALA A 72 -3.12 3.10 9.32
N GLU A 73 -1.83 3.15 9.05
CA GLU A 73 -0.98 4.25 9.48
C GLU A 73 -1.05 5.37 8.45
N ARG A 74 -1.60 6.50 8.87
CA ARG A 74 -1.76 7.70 8.04
C ARG A 74 -0.42 8.42 7.95
N GLY A 75 0.13 8.50 6.74
CA GLY A 75 1.37 9.19 6.43
C GLY A 75 1.12 10.44 5.60
N TYR A 76 1.91 11.48 5.83
CA TYR A 76 1.75 12.77 5.20
C TYR A 76 2.97 13.16 4.40
N HIS A 77 2.79 13.91 3.32
CA HIS A 77 3.87 14.65 2.71
C HIS A 77 3.43 16.02 2.20
N LEU A 78 4.42 16.90 2.10
CA LEU A 78 4.34 18.18 1.41
C LEU A 78 5.26 18.16 0.19
N GLU A 79 4.89 18.86 -0.87
CA GLU A 79 5.76 19.08 -2.02
C GLU A 79 5.90 20.58 -2.28
N PHE A 80 7.14 20.98 -2.56
CA PHE A 80 7.53 22.35 -2.87
C PHE A 80 8.13 22.37 -4.27
N ASP A 81 7.52 23.08 -5.19
CA ASP A 81 8.05 23.25 -6.54
C ASP A 81 9.32 24.09 -6.50
N LEU A 82 10.35 23.68 -7.23
CA LEU A 82 11.68 24.28 -7.21
C LEU A 82 12.24 24.37 -8.63
N ASP A 83 12.79 25.53 -8.96
CA ASP A 83 13.56 25.71 -10.21
C ASP A 83 14.92 25.01 -10.15
N GLN A 84 15.53 24.97 -8.96
CA GLN A 84 16.80 24.29 -8.69
C GLN A 84 16.70 23.40 -7.46
N PRO A 85 17.33 22.21 -7.47
CA PRO A 85 17.28 21.31 -6.34
C PRO A 85 18.02 21.87 -5.13
N LEU A 86 17.38 21.86 -3.95
CA LEU A 86 17.99 22.28 -2.68
C LEU A 86 18.86 21.17 -2.05
N LEU A 87 18.72 19.96 -2.49
CA LEU A 87 19.44 18.79 -1.99
C LEU A 87 19.90 17.92 -3.17
N SER A 88 21.07 17.32 -3.06
CA SER A 88 21.60 16.37 -4.05
C SER A 88 21.16 14.92 -3.79
N ARG A 89 20.66 14.62 -2.59
CA ARG A 89 20.26 13.27 -2.15
C ARG A 89 19.18 13.34 -1.07
N PRO A 90 18.45 12.24 -0.78
CA PRO A 90 17.53 12.19 0.35
C PRO A 90 18.25 12.43 1.68
N VAL A 91 17.61 13.19 2.57
CA VAL A 91 18.12 13.56 3.90
C VAL A 91 17.04 13.22 4.93
N SER A 92 17.46 12.59 6.03
CA SER A 92 16.59 12.36 7.20
C SER A 92 16.77 13.50 8.22
N ALA A 93 15.70 14.17 8.55
CA ALA A 93 15.61 15.08 9.68
C ALA A 93 15.14 14.31 10.93
N SER A 94 15.97 13.41 11.45
CA SER A 94 15.61 12.42 12.47
C SER A 94 15.01 13.05 13.72
N SER A 95 15.57 14.15 14.21
CA SER A 95 15.05 14.89 15.38
C SER A 95 13.66 15.49 15.18
N ARG A 96 13.19 15.59 13.92
CA ARG A 96 11.89 16.14 13.56
C ARG A 96 10.94 15.14 12.92
N GLY A 97 11.41 13.87 12.72
CA GLY A 97 10.59 12.75 12.26
C GLY A 97 10.11 12.86 10.81
N PHE A 98 10.92 13.41 9.89
CA PHE A 98 10.59 13.46 8.47
C PHE A 98 11.84 13.31 7.58
N TYR A 99 11.58 12.96 6.32
CA TYR A 99 12.57 12.84 5.26
C TYR A 99 12.35 13.91 4.21
N MET A 100 13.43 14.45 3.69
CA MET A 100 13.44 15.40 2.58
C MET A 100 14.08 14.72 1.38
N THR A 101 13.34 14.63 0.29
CA THR A 101 13.78 13.92 -0.92
C THR A 101 13.72 14.87 -2.11
N PRO A 102 14.88 15.15 -2.76
CA PRO A 102 14.88 15.88 -4.02
C PRO A 102 14.22 15.02 -5.10
N MET A 103 13.35 15.64 -5.86
CA MET A 103 12.67 15.04 -7.01
C MET A 103 12.80 15.98 -8.20
N GLN A 104 12.48 15.52 -9.39
CA GLN A 104 12.51 16.37 -10.58
C GLN A 104 11.57 17.58 -10.40
N GLY A 105 12.14 18.79 -10.39
CA GLY A 105 11.41 20.05 -10.25
C GLY A 105 10.77 20.30 -8.89
N ARG A 106 11.09 19.53 -7.83
CA ARG A 106 10.48 19.73 -6.51
C ARG A 106 11.25 19.08 -5.36
N LEU A 107 11.00 19.57 -4.16
CA LEU A 107 11.36 18.92 -2.91
C LEU A 107 10.11 18.23 -2.33
N ARG A 108 10.23 16.96 -1.98
CA ARG A 108 9.21 16.23 -1.22
C ARG A 108 9.65 16.08 0.23
N VAL A 109 8.79 16.50 1.15
CA VAL A 109 8.99 16.35 2.59
C VAL A 109 7.94 15.39 3.13
N ALA A 110 8.35 14.19 3.53
CA ALA A 110 7.46 13.12 3.95
C ALA A 110 7.76 12.69 5.37
N GLY A 111 6.74 12.61 6.21
CA GLY A 111 6.93 12.20 7.61
C GLY A 111 5.63 12.14 8.36
N THR A 112 5.79 12.01 9.66
CA THR A 112 4.72 11.83 10.63
C THR A 112 3.90 10.57 10.41
N VAL A 113 3.45 9.97 11.51
CA VAL A 113 2.56 8.81 11.53
C VAL A 113 1.39 9.14 12.42
N GLU A 114 0.20 8.75 12.00
CA GLU A 114 -1.03 8.92 12.77
C GLU A 114 -1.86 7.63 12.68
N LEU A 115 -2.26 7.10 13.81
CA LEU A 115 -3.23 6.01 13.88
C LEU A 115 -4.63 6.62 13.83
N GLY A 116 -5.27 6.59 12.68
CA GLY A 116 -6.55 7.25 12.47
C GLY A 116 -7.46 6.50 11.49
N GLY A 117 -7.17 5.23 11.23
CA GLY A 117 -7.92 4.40 10.30
C GLY A 117 -7.91 4.97 8.86
N LEU A 118 -8.96 4.67 8.11
CA LEU A 118 -9.11 5.05 6.70
C LEU A 118 -9.81 6.41 6.50
N ASN A 119 -9.79 7.30 7.50
CA ASN A 119 -10.39 8.63 7.36
C ASN A 119 -9.62 9.47 6.32
N PRO A 120 -10.22 9.90 5.21
CA PRO A 120 -9.54 10.64 4.15
C PRO A 120 -9.23 12.10 4.51
N LYS A 121 -9.75 12.62 5.62
CA LYS A 121 -9.53 14.02 6.03
C LYS A 121 -8.14 14.19 6.61
N ALA A 122 -7.26 14.90 5.91
CA ALA A 122 -5.91 15.19 6.39
C ALA A 122 -5.90 16.05 7.67
N SER A 123 -5.00 15.73 8.59
CA SER A 123 -4.76 16.53 9.79
C SER A 123 -4.00 17.81 9.45
N ARG A 124 -4.66 18.97 9.62
CA ARG A 124 -4.03 20.29 9.42
C ARG A 124 -2.82 20.48 10.33
N HIS A 125 -2.89 19.98 11.57
CA HIS A 125 -1.79 20.08 12.52
C HIS A 125 -0.54 19.32 12.04
N ARG A 126 -0.71 18.12 11.45
CA ARG A 126 0.39 17.32 10.91
C ARG A 126 1.06 18.01 9.71
N LEU A 127 0.26 18.52 8.79
CA LEU A 127 0.76 19.30 7.64
C LEU A 127 1.49 20.57 8.10
N TYR A 128 0.94 21.29 9.06
CA TYR A 128 1.58 22.47 9.65
C TYR A 128 2.93 22.14 10.30
N LYS A 129 3.03 21.03 11.06
CA LYS A 129 4.32 20.59 11.64
C LYS A 129 5.37 20.26 10.58
N LEU A 130 4.96 19.62 9.47
CA LEU A 130 5.87 19.36 8.35
C LEU A 130 6.34 20.67 7.71
N GLN A 131 5.43 21.62 7.50
CA GLN A 131 5.77 22.94 6.96
C GLN A 131 6.76 23.69 7.87
N GLN A 132 6.49 23.76 9.17
CA GLN A 132 7.40 24.39 10.14
C GLN A 132 8.75 23.68 10.19
N GLY A 133 8.77 22.35 10.19
CA GLY A 133 9.99 21.58 10.16
C GLY A 133 10.82 21.85 8.90
N THR A 134 10.16 21.97 7.75
CA THR A 134 10.81 22.31 6.48
C THR A 134 11.40 23.72 6.52
N ASN A 135 10.65 24.70 7.02
CA ASN A 135 11.09 26.09 7.09
C ASN A 135 12.25 26.29 8.06
N TYR A 136 12.42 25.41 9.04
CA TYR A 136 13.61 25.43 9.90
C TYR A 136 14.91 25.20 9.12
N TYR A 137 14.89 24.27 8.13
CA TYR A 137 16.05 23.98 7.29
C TYR A 137 16.14 24.91 6.07
N PHE A 138 14.99 25.35 5.57
CA PHE A 138 14.86 26.20 4.38
C PHE A 138 13.93 27.38 4.66
N PRO A 139 14.41 28.41 5.39
CA PRO A 139 13.57 29.54 5.80
C PRO A 139 12.92 30.30 4.65
N HIS A 140 13.54 30.28 3.47
CA HIS A 140 13.05 30.97 2.29
C HIS A 140 11.97 30.21 1.50
N LEU A 141 11.73 28.94 1.82
CA LEU A 141 10.64 28.19 1.20
C LEU A 141 9.29 28.73 1.65
N LYS A 142 8.47 29.07 0.66
CA LYS A 142 7.08 29.49 0.87
C LYS A 142 6.22 28.30 1.35
N GLN A 143 4.90 28.48 1.32
CA GLN A 143 3.96 27.39 1.55
C GLN A 143 4.13 26.28 0.52
N ALA A 144 3.92 25.06 0.94
CA ALA A 144 3.93 23.89 0.04
C ALA A 144 2.89 24.06 -1.06
N ASN A 145 3.26 23.68 -2.27
CA ASN A 145 2.37 23.73 -3.44
C ASN A 145 1.34 22.60 -3.39
N ARG A 146 1.72 21.46 -2.80
CA ARG A 146 0.86 20.26 -2.70
C ARG A 146 1.03 19.58 -1.36
N SER A 147 -0.04 18.94 -0.91
CA SER A 147 -0.02 18.05 0.25
C SER A 147 -0.69 16.73 -0.10
N TRP A 148 -0.30 15.66 0.60
CA TRP A 148 -0.85 14.34 0.39
C TRP A 148 -0.98 13.57 1.70
N LEU A 149 -2.00 12.73 1.76
CA LEU A 149 -2.26 11.76 2.82
C LEU A 149 -2.33 10.37 2.20
N GLY A 150 -1.60 9.42 2.76
CA GLY A 150 -1.70 8.01 2.38
C GLY A 150 -1.87 7.09 3.58
N PHE A 151 -2.38 5.91 3.29
CA PHE A 151 -2.66 4.87 4.26
C PHE A 151 -1.66 3.73 4.10
N ARG A 152 -0.76 3.57 5.08
CA ARG A 152 0.17 2.45 5.09
C ARG A 152 -0.51 1.25 5.73
N PRO A 153 -0.48 0.08 5.08
CA PRO A 153 -1.06 -1.14 5.63
C PRO A 153 -0.11 -1.75 6.65
N SER A 154 -0.33 -1.52 7.93
CA SER A 154 0.56 -1.98 9.00
C SER A 154 -0.06 -3.12 9.79
N ILE A 155 0.76 -4.14 10.09
CA ILE A 155 0.43 -5.26 10.95
C ILE A 155 1.22 -5.10 12.25
N PRO A 156 0.67 -5.45 13.43
CA PRO A 156 1.33 -5.22 14.72
C PRO A 156 2.72 -5.83 14.86
N ASP A 157 2.97 -6.98 14.23
CA ASP A 157 4.27 -7.65 14.22
C ASP A 157 5.21 -7.18 13.09
N SER A 158 4.79 -6.18 12.32
CA SER A 158 5.52 -5.60 11.17
C SER A 158 5.82 -6.58 10.03
N ARG A 159 5.20 -7.76 10.02
CA ARG A 159 5.33 -8.76 8.95
C ARG A 159 4.10 -8.71 8.04
N PRO A 160 4.27 -8.71 6.71
CA PRO A 160 3.12 -8.77 5.81
C PRO A 160 2.37 -10.10 5.93
N VAL A 161 1.15 -10.14 5.44
CA VAL A 161 0.39 -11.38 5.28
C VAL A 161 0.52 -11.84 3.84
N ILE A 162 1.21 -12.97 3.64
CA ILE A 162 1.44 -13.61 2.35
C ILE A 162 1.13 -15.10 2.53
N SER A 163 -0.12 -15.47 2.35
CA SER A 163 -0.60 -16.85 2.55
C SER A 163 -1.95 -17.07 1.89
N ALA A 164 -2.36 -18.31 1.77
CA ALA A 164 -3.75 -18.63 1.51
C ALA A 164 -4.65 -18.26 2.71
N SER A 165 -5.94 -18.10 2.48
CA SER A 165 -6.97 -18.00 3.52
C SER A 165 -6.99 -19.28 4.36
N LYS A 166 -7.34 -19.20 5.65
CA LYS A 166 -7.58 -20.38 6.51
C LYS A 166 -8.70 -21.29 5.99
N TYR A 167 -9.56 -20.76 5.13
CA TYR A 167 -10.77 -21.43 4.64
C TYR A 167 -10.66 -21.96 3.20
N GLY A 168 -9.47 -21.89 2.59
CA GLY A 168 -9.22 -22.46 1.27
C GLY A 168 -8.11 -21.75 0.50
N ASN A 169 -7.54 -22.45 -0.48
CA ASN A 169 -6.45 -21.94 -1.33
C ASN A 169 -6.95 -21.11 -2.52
N ASP A 170 -8.24 -20.86 -2.58
CA ASP A 170 -8.93 -20.05 -3.58
C ASP A 170 -8.76 -18.54 -3.36
N ILE A 171 -8.40 -18.13 -2.13
CA ILE A 171 -8.08 -16.73 -1.81
C ILE A 171 -6.67 -16.67 -1.23
N VAL A 172 -5.82 -15.84 -1.84
CA VAL A 172 -4.44 -15.59 -1.41
C VAL A 172 -4.30 -14.13 -0.99
N TYR A 173 -3.62 -13.91 0.13
CA TYR A 173 -3.33 -12.59 0.68
C TYR A 173 -1.94 -12.10 0.29
N ALA A 174 -1.82 -10.83 -0.06
CA ALA A 174 -0.57 -10.13 -0.35
C ALA A 174 -0.66 -8.67 0.13
N PHE A 175 -0.65 -8.44 1.44
CA PHE A 175 -0.79 -7.10 2.02
C PHE A 175 -0.11 -6.97 3.38
N GLY A 176 -0.10 -5.75 3.94
CA GLY A 176 0.44 -5.50 5.27
C GLY A 176 1.94 -5.14 5.29
N HIS A 177 2.51 -4.72 4.17
CA HIS A 177 3.95 -4.44 4.01
C HIS A 177 4.42 -3.12 4.65
N GLY A 178 3.54 -2.37 5.31
CA GLY A 178 3.90 -1.10 5.97
C GLY A 178 4.58 -0.11 5.03
N HIS A 179 5.83 0.23 5.34
CA HIS A 179 6.62 1.22 4.61
C HIS A 179 7.39 0.66 3.40
N ILE A 180 7.59 -0.65 3.31
CA ILE A 180 8.54 -1.29 2.39
C ILE A 180 7.88 -2.11 1.27
N GLY A 181 6.57 -1.94 1.07
CA GLY A 181 5.82 -2.72 0.09
C GLY A 181 6.36 -2.65 -1.33
N MET A 182 6.84 -1.49 -1.79
CA MET A 182 7.45 -1.36 -3.10
C MET A 182 8.75 -2.19 -3.23
N THR A 183 9.57 -2.19 -2.18
CA THR A 183 10.83 -2.95 -2.14
C THR A 183 10.57 -4.44 -2.11
N LEU A 184 9.54 -4.88 -1.39
CA LEU A 184 9.19 -6.29 -1.25
C LEU A 184 8.28 -6.83 -2.37
N ALA A 185 7.83 -5.98 -3.29
CA ALA A 185 6.88 -6.38 -4.33
C ALA A 185 7.38 -7.57 -5.19
N PRO A 186 8.67 -7.63 -5.64
CA PRO A 186 9.14 -8.74 -6.45
C PRO A 186 9.06 -10.08 -5.71
N ILE A 187 9.64 -10.17 -4.50
CA ILE A 187 9.59 -11.41 -3.73
C ILE A 187 8.15 -11.78 -3.35
N THR A 188 7.30 -10.80 -3.03
CA THR A 188 5.89 -11.05 -2.76
C THR A 188 5.19 -11.68 -3.97
N ALA A 189 5.51 -11.23 -5.17
CA ALA A 189 4.94 -11.80 -6.40
C ALA A 189 5.38 -13.26 -6.60
N GLU A 190 6.65 -13.60 -6.35
CA GLU A 190 7.15 -14.99 -6.40
C GLU A 190 6.44 -15.88 -5.38
N LEU A 191 6.26 -15.40 -4.15
CA LEU A 191 5.57 -16.14 -3.08
C LEU A 191 4.09 -16.37 -3.41
N VAL A 192 3.41 -15.35 -3.92
CA VAL A 192 2.01 -15.44 -4.38
C VAL A 192 1.90 -16.42 -5.54
N TYR A 193 2.82 -16.37 -6.51
CA TYR A 193 2.86 -17.32 -7.61
C TYR A 193 2.99 -18.76 -7.12
N ALA A 194 3.92 -19.01 -6.18
CA ALA A 194 4.10 -20.34 -5.60
C ALA A 194 2.83 -20.85 -4.90
N LEU A 195 2.13 -19.98 -4.15
CA LEU A 195 0.86 -20.32 -3.51
C LEU A 195 -0.24 -20.66 -4.52
N LEU A 196 -0.35 -19.90 -5.61
CA LEU A 196 -1.38 -20.10 -6.65
C LEU A 196 -1.13 -21.36 -7.49
N THR A 197 0.13 -21.70 -7.73
CA THR A 197 0.54 -22.84 -8.55
C THR A 197 0.87 -24.09 -7.73
N SER A 198 0.74 -24.01 -6.40
CA SER A 198 1.09 -25.10 -5.47
C SER A 198 2.54 -25.59 -5.64
N THR A 199 3.46 -24.67 -5.97
CA THR A 199 4.90 -24.94 -6.02
C THR A 199 5.56 -24.54 -4.71
N THR A 200 6.77 -25.05 -4.47
CA THR A 200 7.53 -24.72 -3.25
C THR A 200 7.97 -23.24 -3.26
N PRO A 201 7.57 -22.43 -2.28
CA PRO A 201 8.05 -21.07 -2.17
C PRO A 201 9.54 -21.02 -1.81
N PRO A 202 10.29 -19.97 -2.23
CA PRO A 202 11.73 -19.85 -1.97
C PRO A 202 12.08 -19.61 -0.49
N ILE A 203 11.11 -19.28 0.35
CA ILE A 203 11.27 -19.09 1.80
C ILE A 203 10.12 -19.75 2.55
N ASP A 204 10.30 -20.03 3.84
CA ASP A 204 9.23 -20.47 4.73
C ASP A 204 8.19 -19.35 4.93
N LEU A 205 6.90 -19.69 4.72
CA LEU A 205 5.77 -18.75 4.83
C LEU A 205 5.05 -18.82 6.18
N ASN A 206 5.48 -19.65 7.13
CA ASN A 206 4.79 -19.80 8.42
C ASN A 206 4.65 -18.45 9.16
N ASP A 207 5.69 -17.66 9.16
CA ASP A 207 5.73 -16.32 9.77
C ASP A 207 4.87 -15.27 9.05
N TYR A 208 4.43 -15.57 7.82
CA TYR A 208 3.62 -14.67 6.99
C TYR A 208 2.17 -15.16 6.85
N SER A 209 1.84 -16.26 7.52
CA SER A 209 0.52 -16.87 7.47
C SER A 209 -0.57 -15.99 8.10
N ALA A 210 -1.76 -15.95 7.48
CA ALA A 210 -2.97 -15.41 8.09
C ALA A 210 -3.37 -16.18 9.36
N GLY A 211 -2.90 -17.41 9.49
CA GLY A 211 -3.14 -18.29 10.64
C GLY A 211 -2.43 -17.91 11.94
N ARG A 212 -1.47 -16.97 11.89
CA ARG A 212 -0.72 -16.54 13.07
C ARG A 212 -1.47 -15.56 14.00
N PHE A 213 -2.71 -15.19 13.63
CA PHE A 213 -3.59 -14.33 14.42
C PHE A 213 -4.83 -15.05 14.93
#